data_1f1d0c6ea74cdac4165391c4a368a82c
#
_entry.id   1f1d0c6ea74cdac4165391c4a368a82c
#
_cell.length_a   1.000
_cell.length_b   1.000
_cell.length_c   1.000
_cell.angle_alpha   90.00
_cell.angle_beta   90.00
_cell.angle_gamma   90.00
#
_symmetry.space_group_name_H-M   'P 1'
#
loop_
_entity.id
_entity.type
_entity.pdbx_description
1 polymer ?
#
loop_
_entity_poly.entity_id
_entity_poly.type
_entity_poly.pdbx_seq_one_letter_code
_entity_poly.pdbx_strand_id
1 'polypeptide(L)'
;MNKNVLIFLFIAVTYSQHSQAQCPANKTELSAQYQVSSDNLQGKQNAQQITLYRHKNDVAYQYNNQGISEYWHQQANGLIDLTRYFDHDKQGIEYQASEIKSKQSWQQINELISPKLRSKMTIISTRENACQQEQQLQLIQGKQKIQLTWLPQLKLVKRLIITSPSQVKQWQLQQLTTSPKKVADQFAQWQQYKTTDYADVGDNEDDPFLAKMINLGFVEHAASGFYQANGQAIAGEHH
;
A
#
# COMPACT_ATOMS: atom_id res chain seq x y z
N MET A 1 -83.20 8.02 5.59
CA MET A 1 -82.00 8.83 5.40
C MET A 1 -80.80 7.91 5.55
N ASN A 2 -80.33 7.37 4.44
CA ASN A 2 -79.19 6.44 4.45
C ASN A 2 -77.88 7.21 4.11
N LYS A 3 -76.96 7.26 5.05
CA LYS A 3 -75.62 7.84 4.81
C LYS A 3 -74.67 6.73 4.35
N ASN A 4 -74.32 6.74 3.08
CA ASN A 4 -73.25 5.88 2.55
C ASN A 4 -71.88 6.51 2.92
N VAL A 5 -71.09 5.77 3.74
CA VAL A 5 -69.71 6.12 4.04
C VAL A 5 -68.81 5.40 3.02
N LEU A 6 -68.19 6.15 2.15
CA LEU A 6 -67.19 5.62 1.21
C LEU A 6 -65.83 5.56 1.92
N ILE A 7 -65.31 4.36 2.15
CA ILE A 7 -63.95 4.13 2.70
C ILE A 7 -62.99 4.08 1.55
N PHE A 8 -62.11 5.12 1.41
CA PHE A 8 -60.97 5.08 0.49
C PHE A 8 -59.81 4.30 1.11
N LEU A 9 -59.49 3.15 0.52
CA LEU A 9 -58.32 2.35 0.89
C LEU A 9 -57.10 2.92 0.18
N PHE A 10 -56.18 3.61 0.91
CA PHE A 10 -54.90 4.05 0.40
C PHE A 10 -53.90 2.85 0.43
N ILE A 11 -53.60 2.32 -0.75
CA ILE A 11 -52.48 1.33 -0.90
C ILE A 11 -51.18 2.11 -0.95
N ALA A 12 -50.40 2.09 0.13
CA ALA A 12 -49.06 2.63 0.17
C ALA A 12 -48.09 1.65 -0.55
N VAL A 13 -47.70 1.99 -1.76
CA VAL A 13 -46.65 1.25 -2.49
C VAL A 13 -45.29 1.66 -1.93
N THR A 14 -44.68 0.79 -1.10
CA THR A 14 -43.30 0.96 -0.63
C THR A 14 -42.34 0.63 -1.73
N TYR A 15 -41.74 1.64 -2.35
CA TYR A 15 -40.59 1.45 -3.25
C TYR A 15 -39.38 1.06 -2.41
N SER A 16 -39.02 -0.22 -2.43
CA SER A 16 -37.72 -0.68 -1.93
C SER A 16 -36.64 -0.13 -2.83
N GLN A 17 -35.95 0.91 -2.38
CA GLN A 17 -34.75 1.39 -3.04
C GLN A 17 -33.65 0.34 -2.84
N HIS A 18 -33.42 -0.47 -3.86
CA HIS A 18 -32.23 -1.30 -3.92
C HIS A 18 -31.03 -0.36 -4.06
N SER A 19 -30.32 -0.14 -2.97
CA SER A 19 -29.02 0.54 -2.99
C SER A 19 -28.11 -0.35 -3.82
N GLN A 20 -27.89 -0.01 -5.08
CA GLN A 20 -26.82 -0.61 -5.88
C GLN A 20 -25.50 -0.25 -5.19
N ALA A 21 -24.80 -1.25 -4.66
CA ALA A 21 -23.48 -1.07 -4.13
C ALA A 21 -22.60 -0.49 -5.25
N GLN A 22 -22.24 0.80 -5.13
CA GLN A 22 -21.35 1.44 -6.09
C GLN A 22 -20.02 0.73 -6.05
N CYS A 23 -19.65 0.13 -7.17
CA CYS A 23 -18.35 -0.50 -7.33
C CYS A 23 -17.25 0.56 -7.15
N PRO A 24 -16.17 0.28 -6.42
CA PRO A 24 -15.05 1.21 -6.29
C PRO A 24 -14.46 1.48 -7.67
N ALA A 25 -14.78 2.64 -8.23
CA ALA A 25 -14.46 2.99 -9.63
C ALA A 25 -13.01 3.45 -9.80
N ASN A 26 -12.33 3.87 -8.73
CA ASN A 26 -11.07 4.58 -8.86
C ASN A 26 -9.89 3.80 -8.25
N LYS A 27 -9.06 3.21 -9.11
CA LYS A 27 -7.82 2.52 -8.74
C LYS A 27 -6.66 3.46 -8.39
N THR A 28 -6.78 4.74 -8.70
CA THR A 28 -5.74 5.76 -8.50
C THR A 28 -5.95 6.62 -7.25
N GLU A 29 -7.10 6.49 -6.59
CA GLU A 29 -7.48 7.27 -5.42
C GLU A 29 -7.96 6.33 -4.31
N LEU A 30 -7.03 5.67 -3.66
CA LEU A 30 -7.35 4.70 -2.61
C LEU A 30 -6.29 4.62 -1.52
N SER A 31 -6.70 4.12 -0.35
CA SER A 31 -5.76 3.58 0.64
C SER A 31 -6.12 2.14 0.99
N ALA A 32 -5.09 1.32 1.13
CA ALA A 32 -5.20 -0.11 1.44
C ALA A 32 -4.30 -0.43 2.63
N GLN A 33 -4.92 -0.80 3.76
CA GLN A 33 -4.21 -1.16 4.98
C GLN A 33 -4.00 -2.66 5.04
N TYR A 34 -2.75 -3.06 5.28
CA TYR A 34 -2.31 -4.44 5.35
C TYR A 34 -1.80 -4.80 6.74
N GLN A 35 -2.19 -5.96 7.21
CA GLN A 35 -1.49 -6.67 8.26
C GLN A 35 -0.42 -7.54 7.60
N VAL A 36 0.83 -7.33 7.98
CA VAL A 36 1.97 -8.12 7.52
C VAL A 36 2.48 -8.94 8.68
N SER A 37 2.55 -10.25 8.52
CA SER A 37 3.11 -11.16 9.52
C SER A 37 4.24 -11.99 8.94
N SER A 38 5.17 -12.37 9.80
CA SER A 38 6.28 -13.23 9.46
C SER A 38 6.53 -14.20 10.60
N ASP A 39 6.33 -15.48 10.33
CA ASP A 39 6.53 -16.56 11.27
C ASP A 39 7.81 -17.30 10.89
N ASN A 40 8.79 -17.37 11.78
CA ASN A 40 9.97 -18.22 11.60
C ASN A 40 9.77 -19.59 12.28
N LEU A 41 10.65 -20.56 11.96
CA LEU A 41 10.59 -21.91 12.53
C LEU A 41 10.76 -21.96 14.06
N GLN A 42 11.20 -20.85 14.70
CA GLN A 42 11.37 -20.73 16.14
C GLN A 42 10.10 -20.16 16.83
N GLY A 43 9.00 -19.97 16.07
CA GLY A 43 7.74 -19.48 16.60
C GLY A 43 7.73 -17.98 16.91
N LYS A 44 8.79 -17.23 16.53
CA LYS A 44 8.82 -15.78 16.70
C LYS A 44 7.95 -15.13 15.63
N GLN A 45 6.83 -14.56 16.02
CA GLN A 45 5.93 -13.84 15.17
C GLN A 45 6.26 -12.35 15.21
N ASN A 46 6.54 -11.78 14.05
CA ASN A 46 6.62 -10.34 13.85
C ASN A 46 5.38 -9.90 13.07
N ALA A 47 4.66 -8.93 13.61
CA ALA A 47 3.51 -8.34 12.96
C ALA A 47 3.71 -6.85 12.80
N GLN A 48 3.43 -6.32 11.61
CA GLN A 48 3.46 -4.89 11.33
C GLN A 48 2.25 -4.49 10.49
N GLN A 49 1.90 -3.23 10.58
CA GLN A 49 0.83 -2.65 9.79
C GLN A 49 1.42 -1.71 8.75
N ILE A 50 1.04 -1.92 7.49
CA ILE A 50 1.48 -1.08 6.37
C ILE A 50 0.24 -0.55 5.67
N THR A 51 0.22 0.74 5.38
CA THR A 51 -0.83 1.34 4.57
C THR A 51 -0.26 1.85 3.25
N LEU A 52 -0.77 1.31 2.15
CA LEU A 52 -0.54 1.82 0.80
C LEU A 52 -1.53 2.93 0.52
N TYR A 53 -1.05 4.08 0.06
CA TYR A 53 -1.86 5.17 -0.47
C TYR A 53 -1.53 5.39 -1.95
N ARG A 54 -2.56 5.67 -2.74
CA ARG A 54 -2.42 6.10 -4.14
C ARG A 54 -3.21 7.37 -4.37
N HIS A 55 -2.59 8.36 -4.97
CA HIS A 55 -3.21 9.64 -5.33
C HIS A 55 -2.60 10.19 -6.61
N LYS A 56 -3.31 10.11 -7.72
CA LYS A 56 -2.81 10.57 -9.03
C LYS A 56 -1.47 9.92 -9.42
N ASN A 57 -0.40 10.71 -9.46
CA ASN A 57 0.97 10.29 -9.75
C ASN A 57 1.80 10.08 -8.48
N ASP A 58 1.13 9.92 -7.35
CA ASP A 58 1.75 9.75 -6.04
C ASP A 58 1.38 8.41 -5.44
N VAL A 59 2.35 7.76 -4.84
CA VAL A 59 2.17 6.53 -4.07
C VAL A 59 2.91 6.68 -2.75
N ALA A 60 2.29 6.29 -1.65
CA ALA A 60 2.98 6.25 -0.39
C ALA A 60 2.78 4.91 0.34
N TYR A 61 3.81 4.48 1.04
CA TYR A 61 3.79 3.35 1.96
C TYR A 61 4.06 3.87 3.37
N GLN A 62 3.04 3.81 4.22
CA GLN A 62 3.18 4.16 5.62
C GLN A 62 3.41 2.91 6.46
N TYR A 63 4.55 2.86 7.11
CA TYR A 63 4.93 1.82 8.08
C TYR A 63 4.48 2.27 9.46
N ASN A 64 3.21 1.96 9.78
CA ASN A 64 2.52 2.51 10.94
C ASN A 64 3.25 2.28 12.27
N ASN A 65 3.83 1.09 12.47
CA ASN A 65 4.55 0.75 13.70
C ASN A 65 5.88 1.50 13.88
N GLN A 66 6.43 2.03 12.79
CA GLN A 66 7.74 2.71 12.78
C GLN A 66 7.60 4.23 12.71
N GLY A 67 6.40 4.74 12.38
CA GLY A 67 6.18 6.15 12.12
C GLY A 67 7.00 6.67 10.94
N ILE A 68 7.18 5.82 9.92
CA ILE A 68 7.91 6.16 8.69
C ILE A 68 6.94 6.05 7.51
N SER A 69 7.00 7.02 6.62
CA SER A 69 6.24 7.03 5.37
C SER A 69 7.16 7.26 4.19
N GLU A 70 7.12 6.39 3.19
CA GLU A 70 7.84 6.53 1.93
C GLU A 70 6.87 7.04 0.86
N TYR A 71 7.06 8.28 0.45
CA TYR A 71 6.27 8.97 -0.56
C TYR A 71 7.03 9.01 -1.88
N TRP A 72 6.44 8.43 -2.91
CA TRP A 72 6.97 8.31 -4.25
C TRP A 72 6.19 9.20 -5.21
N HIS A 73 6.89 10.00 -5.97
CA HIS A 73 6.31 10.87 -6.99
C HIS A 73 6.86 10.54 -8.37
N GLN A 74 5.97 10.30 -9.34
CA GLN A 74 6.38 10.15 -10.73
C GLN A 74 6.28 11.49 -11.45
N GLN A 75 7.42 12.03 -11.83
CA GLN A 75 7.53 13.26 -12.64
C GLN A 75 6.98 13.05 -14.04
N ALA A 76 6.67 14.16 -14.74
CA ALA A 76 6.17 14.15 -16.13
C ALA A 76 7.16 13.52 -17.13
N ASN A 77 8.46 13.59 -16.86
CA ASN A 77 9.52 12.96 -17.66
C ASN A 77 9.73 11.48 -17.37
N GLY A 78 8.95 10.91 -16.43
CA GLY A 78 9.02 9.51 -15.99
C GLY A 78 10.04 9.21 -14.89
N LEU A 79 10.83 10.20 -14.45
CA LEU A 79 11.69 10.05 -13.28
C LEU A 79 10.83 9.86 -12.02
N ILE A 80 11.40 9.21 -11.02
CA ILE A 80 10.72 8.88 -9.77
C ILE A 80 11.56 9.43 -8.64
N ASP A 81 10.96 10.28 -7.83
CA ASP A 81 11.53 10.82 -6.61
C ASP A 81 10.96 10.10 -5.40
N LEU A 82 11.69 10.12 -4.30
CA LEU A 82 11.29 9.58 -3.02
C LEU A 82 11.44 10.65 -1.95
N THR A 83 10.39 10.86 -1.15
CA THR A 83 10.54 11.54 0.14
C THR A 83 10.26 10.55 1.26
N ARG A 84 11.19 10.41 2.19
CA ARG A 84 10.98 9.63 3.40
C ARG A 84 10.59 10.55 4.53
N TYR A 85 9.35 10.45 4.97
CA TYR A 85 8.82 11.18 6.11
C TYR A 85 8.96 10.39 7.39
N PHE A 86 9.27 11.09 8.47
CA PHE A 86 9.32 10.60 9.84
C PHE A 86 8.16 11.26 10.58
N ASP A 87 7.06 10.51 10.70
CA ASP A 87 5.76 11.03 11.13
C ASP A 87 5.78 11.60 12.56
N HIS A 88 6.62 11.03 13.45
CA HIS A 88 6.77 11.49 14.81
C HIS A 88 7.53 12.83 14.90
N ASP A 89 8.54 13.00 14.05
CA ASP A 89 9.37 14.19 14.03
C ASP A 89 8.78 15.30 13.12
N LYS A 90 7.78 14.95 12.28
CA LYS A 90 7.19 15.82 11.25
C LYS A 90 8.26 16.42 10.33
N GLN A 91 9.22 15.61 9.98
CA GLN A 91 10.32 15.96 9.10
C GLN A 91 10.48 14.89 8.02
N GLY A 92 11.19 15.24 6.95
CA GLY A 92 11.45 14.32 5.84
C GLY A 92 12.80 14.55 5.18
N ILE A 93 13.28 13.53 4.49
CA ILE A 93 14.47 13.59 3.64
C ILE A 93 14.02 13.30 2.20
N GLU A 94 14.35 14.23 1.31
CA GLU A 94 14.04 14.15 -0.12
C GLU A 94 15.20 13.51 -0.87
N TYR A 95 14.90 12.52 -1.70
CA TYR A 95 15.86 11.83 -2.56
C TYR A 95 15.46 12.02 -4.00
N GLN A 96 16.35 12.56 -4.80
CA GLN A 96 16.17 12.69 -6.23
C GLN A 96 16.38 11.33 -6.92
N ALA A 97 15.88 11.18 -8.14
CA ALA A 97 15.96 9.94 -8.91
C ALA A 97 17.38 9.36 -9.04
N SER A 98 18.41 10.21 -9.06
CA SER A 98 19.81 9.82 -9.12
C SER A 98 20.38 9.25 -7.82
N GLU A 99 19.76 9.56 -6.69
CA GLU A 99 20.19 9.20 -5.34
C GLU A 99 19.55 7.88 -4.86
N ILE A 100 18.50 7.45 -5.57
CA ILE A 100 17.79 6.20 -5.26
C ILE A 100 18.59 5.01 -5.78
N LYS A 101 19.16 4.22 -4.86
CA LYS A 101 20.05 3.08 -5.19
C LYS A 101 19.33 1.94 -5.90
N SER A 102 18.07 1.66 -5.57
CA SER A 102 17.31 0.59 -6.21
C SER A 102 16.33 1.15 -7.23
N LYS A 103 16.56 0.86 -8.51
CA LYS A 103 15.68 1.29 -9.59
C LYS A 103 14.43 0.41 -9.61
N GLN A 104 13.33 0.92 -9.10
CA GLN A 104 12.02 0.30 -9.23
C GLN A 104 11.24 0.91 -10.38
N SER A 105 10.45 0.09 -11.08
CA SER A 105 9.50 0.63 -12.03
C SER A 105 8.31 1.25 -11.29
N TRP A 106 7.68 2.27 -11.88
CA TRP A 106 6.47 2.87 -11.32
C TRP A 106 5.37 1.84 -11.04
N GLN A 107 5.23 0.84 -11.92
CA GLN A 107 4.28 -0.24 -11.71
C GLN A 107 4.58 -1.06 -10.46
N GLN A 108 5.86 -1.32 -10.18
CA GLN A 108 6.28 -2.07 -8.98
C GLN A 108 5.98 -1.28 -7.71
N ILE A 109 6.21 0.04 -7.73
CA ILE A 109 5.88 0.94 -6.61
C ILE A 109 4.37 0.98 -6.37
N ASN A 110 3.56 0.99 -7.43
CA ASN A 110 2.10 1.01 -7.31
C ASN A 110 1.48 -0.31 -6.81
N GLU A 111 2.17 -1.43 -7.05
CA GLU A 111 1.66 -2.76 -6.76
C GLU A 111 2.57 -3.41 -5.71
N LEU A 112 2.05 -3.96 -4.64
CA LEU A 112 2.82 -4.68 -3.62
C LEU A 112 3.58 -5.90 -4.16
N ILE A 113 3.30 -6.29 -5.39
CA ILE A 113 3.95 -7.39 -6.09
C ILE A 113 4.40 -6.93 -7.47
N SER A 114 5.63 -7.28 -7.85
CA SER A 114 6.12 -6.89 -9.17
C SER A 114 5.29 -7.53 -10.29
N PRO A 115 4.91 -6.77 -11.33
CA PRO A 115 4.21 -7.32 -12.49
C PRO A 115 4.95 -8.48 -13.14
N LYS A 116 6.29 -8.42 -13.16
CA LYS A 116 7.17 -9.49 -13.69
C LYS A 116 7.02 -10.79 -12.87
N LEU A 117 6.93 -10.70 -11.53
CA LEU A 117 6.71 -11.87 -10.70
C LEU A 117 5.29 -12.40 -10.90
N ARG A 118 4.29 -11.52 -10.92
CA ARG A 118 2.88 -11.91 -11.12
C ARG A 118 2.66 -12.57 -12.48
N SER A 119 3.33 -12.14 -13.56
CA SER A 119 3.20 -12.76 -14.88
C SER A 119 3.75 -14.20 -14.96
N LYS A 120 4.61 -14.59 -14.02
CA LYS A 120 5.12 -15.97 -13.91
C LYS A 120 4.18 -16.89 -13.14
N MET A 121 3.13 -16.34 -12.51
CA MET A 121 2.21 -17.12 -11.68
C MET A 121 1.10 -17.76 -12.53
N THR A 122 0.68 -18.96 -12.14
CA THR A 122 -0.45 -19.64 -12.74
C THR A 122 -1.74 -19.24 -12.04
N ILE A 123 -2.77 -18.87 -12.81
CA ILE A 123 -4.12 -18.61 -12.28
C ILE A 123 -4.75 -19.97 -11.96
N ILE A 124 -5.08 -20.18 -10.68
CA ILE A 124 -5.72 -21.39 -10.18
C ILE A 124 -7.23 -21.27 -10.23
N SER A 125 -7.76 -20.11 -9.90
CA SER A 125 -9.20 -19.83 -9.97
C SER A 125 -9.47 -18.34 -10.13
N THR A 126 -10.63 -18.03 -10.69
CA THR A 126 -11.18 -16.69 -10.79
C THR A 126 -12.58 -16.70 -10.21
N ARG A 127 -12.89 -15.75 -9.34
CA ARG A 127 -14.24 -15.52 -8.81
C ARG A 127 -14.66 -14.10 -9.18
N GLU A 128 -15.90 -13.97 -9.62
CA GLU A 128 -16.51 -12.68 -9.90
C GLU A 128 -17.63 -12.41 -8.90
N ASN A 129 -17.64 -11.25 -8.31
CA ASN A 129 -18.80 -10.67 -7.65
C ASN A 129 -19.22 -9.40 -8.40
N ALA A 130 -20.37 -8.83 -8.07
CA ALA A 130 -20.97 -7.73 -8.83
C ALA A 130 -20.03 -6.54 -9.12
N CYS A 131 -18.97 -6.35 -8.35
CA CYS A 131 -18.07 -5.19 -8.43
C CYS A 131 -16.60 -5.54 -8.64
N GLN A 132 -16.20 -6.78 -8.43
CA GLN A 132 -14.77 -7.09 -8.31
C GLN A 132 -14.46 -8.53 -8.69
N GLN A 133 -13.45 -8.69 -9.52
CA GLN A 133 -12.86 -9.99 -9.80
C GLN A 133 -11.77 -10.29 -8.77
N GLU A 134 -11.74 -11.52 -8.28
CA GLU A 134 -10.67 -12.07 -7.47
C GLU A 134 -9.99 -13.21 -8.22
N GLN A 135 -8.68 -13.09 -8.41
CA GLN A 135 -7.87 -14.14 -8.99
C GLN A 135 -6.99 -14.79 -7.93
N GLN A 136 -7.02 -16.11 -7.84
CA GLN A 136 -6.07 -16.88 -7.05
C GLN A 136 -4.95 -17.34 -7.96
N LEU A 137 -3.71 -16.93 -7.64
CA LEU A 137 -2.52 -17.26 -8.42
C LEU A 137 -1.51 -18.00 -7.54
N GLN A 138 -0.69 -18.82 -8.14
CA GLN A 138 0.35 -19.57 -7.47
C GLN A 138 1.62 -19.64 -8.32
N LEU A 139 2.76 -19.58 -7.66
CA LEU A 139 4.07 -19.89 -8.22
C LEU A 139 4.82 -20.82 -7.27
N ILE A 140 5.47 -21.84 -7.81
CA ILE A 140 6.40 -22.69 -7.09
C ILE A 140 7.77 -22.50 -7.75
N GLN A 141 8.74 -22.06 -6.99
CA GLN A 141 10.10 -21.82 -7.47
C GLN A 141 11.09 -22.47 -6.49
N GLY A 142 11.65 -23.60 -6.88
CA GLY A 142 12.47 -24.41 -6.00
C GLY A 142 11.70 -24.83 -4.73
N LYS A 143 12.21 -24.43 -3.56
CA LYS A 143 11.58 -24.71 -2.26
C LYS A 143 10.62 -23.60 -1.79
N GLN A 144 10.42 -22.57 -2.59
CA GLN A 144 9.53 -21.46 -2.26
C GLN A 144 8.18 -21.64 -2.96
N LYS A 145 7.10 -21.42 -2.22
CA LYS A 145 5.73 -21.36 -2.73
C LYS A 145 5.15 -19.98 -2.48
N ILE A 146 4.64 -19.34 -3.54
CA ILE A 146 3.99 -18.03 -3.50
C ILE A 146 2.52 -18.22 -3.87
N GLN A 147 1.62 -17.78 -3.01
CA GLN A 147 0.18 -17.80 -3.23
C GLN A 147 -0.35 -16.37 -3.13
N LEU A 148 -1.06 -15.95 -4.16
CA LEU A 148 -1.58 -14.59 -4.29
C LEU A 148 -3.07 -14.60 -4.53
N THR A 149 -3.82 -13.84 -3.75
CA THR A 149 -5.18 -13.41 -4.10
C THR A 149 -5.10 -11.97 -4.60
N TRP A 150 -5.39 -11.79 -5.88
CA TRP A 150 -5.24 -10.54 -6.62
C TRP A 150 -6.58 -9.92 -6.95
N LEU A 151 -6.66 -8.60 -6.89
CA LEU A 151 -7.82 -7.79 -7.27
C LEU A 151 -7.47 -7.00 -8.55
N PRO A 152 -7.75 -7.55 -9.75
CA PRO A 152 -7.25 -6.98 -11.01
C PRO A 152 -7.70 -5.55 -11.28
N GLN A 153 -8.98 -5.23 -11.00
CA GLN A 153 -9.55 -3.91 -11.26
C GLN A 153 -8.87 -2.81 -10.43
N LEU A 154 -8.47 -3.14 -9.20
CA LEU A 154 -7.79 -2.22 -8.28
C LEU A 154 -6.27 -2.33 -8.35
N LYS A 155 -5.73 -3.35 -9.05
CA LYS A 155 -4.31 -3.70 -9.03
C LYS A 155 -3.78 -3.81 -7.59
N LEU A 156 -4.50 -4.56 -6.75
CA LEU A 156 -4.19 -4.74 -5.34
C LEU A 156 -4.00 -6.21 -4.97
N VAL A 157 -3.09 -6.45 -4.07
CA VAL A 157 -2.98 -7.70 -3.33
C VAL A 157 -4.12 -7.73 -2.30
N LYS A 158 -4.98 -8.76 -2.32
CA LYS A 158 -5.91 -9.04 -1.23
C LYS A 158 -5.24 -9.90 -0.16
N ARG A 159 -4.48 -10.89 -0.60
CA ARG A 159 -3.66 -11.76 0.26
C ARG A 159 -2.44 -12.23 -0.50
N LEU A 160 -1.28 -12.21 0.14
CA LEU A 160 -0.06 -12.79 -0.38
C LEU A 160 0.57 -13.66 0.71
N ILE A 161 0.90 -14.90 0.37
CA ILE A 161 1.61 -15.82 1.26
C ILE A 161 2.86 -16.28 0.53
N ILE A 162 4.00 -16.11 1.18
CA ILE A 162 5.28 -16.63 0.72
C ILE A 162 5.76 -17.64 1.74
N THR A 163 5.79 -18.90 1.34
CA THR A 163 6.26 -20.02 2.16
C THR A 163 7.63 -20.46 1.67
N SER A 164 8.60 -20.45 2.55
CA SER A 164 9.94 -21.02 2.34
C SER A 164 10.25 -22.07 3.43
N PRO A 165 11.32 -22.87 3.32
CA PRO A 165 11.67 -23.84 4.36
C PRO A 165 11.94 -23.24 5.74
N SER A 166 12.31 -21.94 5.80
CA SER A 166 12.68 -21.26 7.05
C SER A 166 11.64 -20.29 7.57
N GLN A 167 10.66 -19.90 6.75
CA GLN A 167 9.79 -18.79 7.09
C GLN A 167 8.49 -18.80 6.28
N VAL A 168 7.40 -18.35 6.91
CA VAL A 168 6.15 -17.98 6.23
C VAL A 168 5.95 -16.48 6.41
N LYS A 169 5.80 -15.76 5.29
CA LYS A 169 5.42 -14.33 5.27
C LYS A 169 4.03 -14.20 4.70
N GLN A 170 3.21 -13.36 5.31
CA GLN A 170 1.84 -13.11 4.87
C GLN A 170 1.53 -11.63 4.87
N TRP A 171 0.88 -11.16 3.79
CA TRP A 171 0.19 -9.88 3.71
C TRP A 171 -1.30 -10.15 3.62
N GLN A 172 -2.07 -9.46 4.43
CA GLN A 172 -3.52 -9.56 4.43
C GLN A 172 -4.13 -8.17 4.40
N LEU A 173 -4.89 -7.86 3.35
CA LEU A 173 -5.67 -6.63 3.27
C LEU A 173 -6.72 -6.64 4.38
N GLN A 174 -6.68 -5.63 5.24
CA GLN A 174 -7.60 -5.45 6.37
C GLN A 174 -8.68 -4.43 6.03
N GLN A 175 -8.27 -3.31 5.45
CA GLN A 175 -9.17 -2.21 5.14
C GLN A 175 -8.84 -1.60 3.78
N LEU A 176 -9.88 -1.29 3.03
CA LEU A 176 -9.80 -0.55 1.77
C LEU A 176 -10.66 0.70 1.87
N THR A 177 -10.09 1.84 1.54
CA THR A 177 -10.78 3.12 1.47
C THR A 177 -10.63 3.69 0.05
N THR A 178 -11.74 4.04 -0.57
CA THR A 178 -11.79 4.65 -1.91
C THR A 178 -12.33 6.07 -1.86
N SER A 179 -12.16 6.76 -0.73
CA SER A 179 -12.52 8.16 -0.55
C SER A 179 -11.38 9.07 -1.02
N PRO A 180 -11.52 9.76 -2.16
CA PRO A 180 -10.46 10.63 -2.69
C PRO A 180 -10.05 11.71 -1.68
N LYS A 181 -11.03 12.27 -0.95
CA LYS A 181 -10.75 13.30 0.06
C LYS A 181 -9.84 12.77 1.17
N LYS A 182 -10.15 11.61 1.77
CA LYS A 182 -9.33 11.05 2.86
C LYS A 182 -7.90 10.76 2.41
N VAL A 183 -7.74 10.29 1.17
CA VAL A 183 -6.42 10.02 0.58
C VAL A 183 -5.68 11.33 0.36
N ALA A 184 -6.31 12.33 -0.28
CA ALA A 184 -5.70 13.62 -0.52
C ALA A 184 -5.31 14.34 0.78
N ASP A 185 -6.15 14.29 1.82
CA ASP A 185 -5.88 14.88 3.14
C ASP A 185 -4.58 14.30 3.75
N GLN A 186 -4.32 12.99 3.56
CA GLN A 186 -3.11 12.35 4.05
C GLN A 186 -1.84 12.84 3.31
N PHE A 187 -1.91 12.96 1.98
CA PHE A 187 -0.80 13.52 1.21
C PHE A 187 -0.55 14.99 1.57
N ALA A 188 -1.61 15.78 1.73
CA ALA A 188 -1.50 17.18 2.15
C ALA A 188 -0.89 17.31 3.55
N GLN A 189 -1.12 16.37 4.45
CA GLN A 189 -0.49 16.34 5.77
C GLN A 189 1.03 16.14 5.66
N TRP A 190 1.50 15.18 4.88
CA TRP A 190 2.94 14.95 4.69
C TRP A 190 3.64 16.14 4.04
N GLN A 191 3.01 16.78 3.05
CA GLN A 191 3.54 17.98 2.39
C GLN A 191 3.72 19.20 3.32
N GLN A 192 3.18 19.16 4.53
CA GLN A 192 3.38 20.20 5.54
C GLN A 192 4.62 19.94 6.43
N TYR A 193 5.25 18.78 6.30
CA TYR A 193 6.44 18.46 7.07
C TYR A 193 7.65 19.24 6.52
N LYS A 194 8.56 19.62 7.43
CA LYS A 194 9.84 20.22 7.00
C LYS A 194 10.68 19.16 6.31
N THR A 195 11.19 19.46 5.12
CA THR A 195 12.07 18.54 4.37
C THR A 195 13.48 19.07 4.24
N THR A 196 14.44 18.16 4.10
CA THR A 196 15.84 18.43 3.80
C THR A 196 16.23 17.58 2.59
N ASP A 197 16.88 18.19 1.62
CA ASP A 197 17.44 17.44 0.48
C ASP A 197 18.52 16.47 0.98
N TYR A 198 18.55 15.26 0.43
CA TYR A 198 19.54 14.25 0.82
C TYR A 198 20.99 14.75 0.60
N ALA A 199 21.24 15.52 -0.46
CA ALA A 199 22.55 16.10 -0.71
C ALA A 199 23.04 17.03 0.41
N ASP A 200 22.11 17.71 1.09
CA ASP A 200 22.43 18.69 2.15
C ASP A 200 22.53 18.05 3.55
N VAL A 201 22.24 16.75 3.69
CA VAL A 201 22.23 16.08 4.99
C VAL A 201 23.60 16.08 5.65
N GLY A 202 24.67 15.86 4.85
CA GLY A 202 26.05 15.87 5.36
C GLY A 202 26.53 17.25 5.84
N ASP A 203 25.97 18.31 5.29
CA ASP A 203 26.35 19.70 5.64
C ASP A 203 25.60 20.21 6.88
N ASN A 204 24.58 19.48 7.34
CA ASN A 204 23.71 19.85 8.47
C ASN A 204 23.81 18.86 9.65
N GLU A 205 25.02 18.38 9.96
CA GLU A 205 25.24 17.40 11.05
C GLU A 205 24.87 17.95 12.44
N ASP A 206 24.82 19.27 12.59
CA ASP A 206 24.38 19.94 13.83
C ASP A 206 22.86 19.88 14.05
N ASP A 207 22.05 19.51 13.04
CA ASP A 207 20.62 19.31 13.21
C ASP A 207 20.36 18.00 13.99
N PRO A 208 19.76 18.05 15.18
CA PRO A 208 19.56 16.86 16.01
C PRO A 208 18.72 15.76 15.34
N PHE A 209 17.81 16.15 14.45
CA PHE A 209 17.02 15.19 13.68
C PHE A 209 17.90 14.45 12.66
N LEU A 210 18.71 15.17 11.89
CA LEU A 210 19.60 14.58 10.89
C LEU A 210 20.66 13.71 11.53
N ALA A 211 21.30 14.17 12.62
CA ALA A 211 22.24 13.37 13.39
C ALA A 211 21.60 12.05 13.89
N LYS A 212 20.37 12.11 14.39
CA LYS A 212 19.60 10.91 14.80
C LYS A 212 19.36 9.98 13.62
N MET A 213 18.97 10.50 12.44
CA MET A 213 18.68 9.70 11.26
C MET A 213 19.93 9.04 10.67
N ILE A 214 21.07 9.74 10.66
CA ILE A 214 22.39 9.23 10.29
C ILE A 214 22.76 8.04 11.19
N ASN A 215 22.69 8.25 12.52
CA ASN A 215 23.03 7.21 13.50
C ASN A 215 22.13 5.97 13.42
N LEU A 216 20.88 6.12 13.00
CA LEU A 216 19.93 5.03 12.79
C LEU A 216 20.10 4.35 11.42
N GLY A 217 21.03 4.83 10.57
CA GLY A 217 21.27 4.29 9.23
C GLY A 217 20.19 4.58 8.19
N PHE A 218 19.26 5.50 8.49
CA PHE A 218 18.18 5.85 7.56
C PHE A 218 18.66 6.71 6.40
N VAL A 219 19.79 7.39 6.53
CA VAL A 219 20.32 8.28 5.49
C VAL A 219 21.11 7.50 4.44
N GLU A 220 21.88 6.49 4.83
CA GLU A 220 22.75 5.74 3.90
C GLU A 220 21.99 4.87 2.90
N HIS A 221 20.74 4.58 3.15
CA HIS A 221 19.91 3.70 2.36
C HIS A 221 18.66 4.42 1.86
N ALA A 222 18.79 5.14 0.75
CA ALA A 222 17.64 5.39 -0.13
C ALA A 222 17.19 4.04 -0.73
N ALA A 223 17.02 3.07 0.12
CA ALA A 223 16.64 1.74 -0.27
C ALA A 223 15.13 1.70 -0.26
N SER A 224 14.60 1.66 -1.42
CA SER A 224 13.20 1.39 -1.67
C SER A 224 12.98 -0.10 -1.55
N GLY A 225 12.03 -0.50 -0.78
CA GLY A 225 11.59 -1.88 -0.69
C GLY A 225 10.92 -2.12 0.64
N PHE A 226 10.12 -3.17 0.69
CA PHE A 226 9.53 -3.61 1.94
C PHE A 226 10.64 -4.03 2.91
N TYR A 227 10.82 -3.24 3.97
CA TYR A 227 11.76 -3.55 5.03
C TYR A 227 11.09 -4.30 6.16
N GLN A 228 11.86 -5.20 6.76
CA GLN A 228 11.53 -5.77 8.06
C GLN A 228 11.68 -4.67 9.14
N ALA A 229 11.07 -4.86 10.31
CA ALA A 229 11.22 -3.96 11.46
C ALA A 229 12.67 -3.74 11.91
N ASN A 230 13.62 -4.59 11.46
CA ASN A 230 15.05 -4.50 11.72
C ASN A 230 15.84 -3.84 10.57
N GLY A 231 15.18 -3.21 9.59
CA GLY A 231 15.82 -2.53 8.46
C GLY A 231 16.28 -3.45 7.31
N GLN A 232 16.07 -4.76 7.40
CA GLN A 232 16.41 -5.68 6.30
C GLN A 232 15.32 -5.66 5.21
N ALA A 233 15.72 -5.57 3.95
CA ALA A 233 14.82 -5.67 2.82
C ALA A 233 14.04 -6.99 2.86
N ILE A 234 12.72 -6.92 2.70
CA ILE A 234 11.92 -8.11 2.47
C ILE A 234 12.24 -8.55 1.05
N ALA A 235 13.03 -9.59 0.92
CA ALA A 235 13.62 -10.05 -0.33
C ALA A 235 12.60 -10.04 -1.50
N GLY A 236 12.73 -9.03 -2.35
CA GLY A 236 12.31 -9.02 -3.72
C GLY A 236 13.59 -8.99 -4.54
N GLU A 237 13.93 -10.13 -5.14
CA GLU A 237 14.89 -10.28 -6.23
C GLU A 237 16.17 -9.42 -6.18
N HIS A 238 17.22 -9.92 -5.57
CA HIS A 238 18.56 -9.61 -5.98
C HIS A 238 18.80 -10.23 -7.38
N HIS A 239 19.05 -9.39 -8.35
CA HIS A 239 19.80 -9.69 -9.56
C HIS A 239 21.07 -8.88 -9.57
#